data_295e8459f869399326f3b7a863389a4e
#
_entry.id   295e8459f869399326f3b7a863389a4e
#
_cell.length_a   1.000
_cell.length_b   1.000
_cell.length_c   1.000
_cell.angle_alpha   90.00
_cell.angle_beta   90.00
_cell.angle_gamma   90.00
#
_symmetry.space_group_name_H-M   'P 1'
#
loop_
_entity.id
_entity.type
_entity.pdbx_description
1 polymer ?
#
loop_
_entity_poly.entity_id
_entity_poly.type
_entity_poly.pdbx_seq_one_letter_code
_entity_poly.pdbx_strand_id
1 'polypeptide(L)'
;MTGFIQAQIKNPTRSLINVNKLAATVTTINQILAKNTGGVVIPATNSTTRSEIVGVCNQSIAAAEVLTQVPVIEIFENDTFVADVTNNSNVAHNGQRMILTDSLTVNNTGTDSASGVVEQVEPYGAAADKKILVKFV
;
A
#
# COMPACT_ATOMS: atom_id res chain seq x y z
N MET A 1 7.82 3.71 -11.95
CA MET A 1 7.84 3.55 -10.50
C MET A 1 6.71 2.64 -10.08
N THR A 2 6.97 1.71 -9.20
CA THR A 2 5.99 0.72 -8.73
C THR A 2 5.57 1.01 -7.30
N GLY A 3 4.46 0.41 -6.90
CA GLY A 3 3.92 0.53 -5.55
C GLY A 3 2.90 1.65 -5.40
N PHE A 4 2.77 2.13 -4.19
CA PHE A 4 1.73 3.08 -3.80
C PHE A 4 2.30 4.49 -3.74
N ILE A 5 1.84 5.35 -4.63
CA ILE A 5 2.33 6.72 -4.75
C ILE A 5 1.20 7.66 -4.39
N GLN A 6 1.45 8.59 -3.48
CA GLN A 6 0.44 9.57 -3.07
C GLN A 6 -0.06 10.38 -4.27
N ALA A 7 -1.37 10.42 -4.45
CA ALA A 7 -2.04 11.19 -5.49
C ALA A 7 -2.74 12.42 -4.90
N GLN A 8 -3.43 12.25 -3.77
CA GLN A 8 -4.12 13.33 -3.10
C GLN A 8 -4.01 13.18 -1.58
N ILE A 9 -3.67 14.26 -0.90
CA ILE A 9 -3.52 14.30 0.55
C ILE A 9 -4.59 15.24 1.10
N LYS A 10 -5.47 14.72 1.95
CA LYS A 10 -6.53 15.52 2.58
C LYS A 10 -6.04 16.27 3.81
N ASN A 11 -4.99 15.79 4.44
CA ASN A 11 -4.38 16.47 5.59
C ASN A 11 -2.99 17.00 5.19
N PRO A 12 -2.85 18.30 4.92
CA PRO A 12 -1.58 18.87 4.45
C PRO A 12 -0.52 18.97 5.56
N THR A 13 -0.87 18.80 6.82
CA THR A 13 0.07 18.89 7.95
C THR A 13 0.68 17.55 8.32
N ARG A 14 0.34 16.50 7.61
CA ARG A 14 0.89 15.17 7.82
C ARG A 14 2.42 15.17 7.75
N SER A 15 3.04 14.42 8.64
CA SER A 15 4.46 14.15 8.64
C SER A 15 4.73 12.65 8.53
N LEU A 16 5.98 12.31 8.23
CA LEU A 16 6.43 10.93 8.28
C LEU A 16 6.52 10.46 9.73
N ILE A 17 6.20 9.20 9.96
CA ILE A 17 6.46 8.54 11.24
C ILE A 17 7.58 7.51 11.05
N ASN A 18 8.35 7.28 12.11
CA ASN A 18 9.37 6.25 12.12
C ASN A 18 8.84 5.03 12.87
N VAL A 19 8.95 3.87 12.24
CA VAL A 19 8.51 2.59 12.81
C VAL A 19 9.67 1.60 12.80
N ASN A 20 9.69 0.68 13.76
CA ASN A 20 10.70 -0.35 13.82
C ASN A 20 10.40 -1.44 12.81
N LYS A 21 11.41 -1.79 11.99
CA LYS A 21 11.30 -2.93 11.08
C LYS A 21 11.82 -4.20 11.75
N LEU A 22 11.35 -5.34 11.29
CA LEU A 22 11.88 -6.63 11.68
C LEU A 22 13.34 -6.74 11.17
N ALA A 23 14.23 -7.21 12.05
CA ALA A 23 15.63 -7.43 11.68
C ALA A 23 15.72 -8.34 10.45
N ALA A 24 16.70 -8.09 9.58
CA ALA A 24 16.90 -8.78 8.32
C ALA A 24 15.77 -8.65 7.29
N THR A 25 14.76 -7.82 7.54
CA THR A 25 13.72 -7.53 6.55
C THR A 25 14.15 -6.41 5.63
N VAL A 26 14.03 -6.64 4.33
CA VAL A 26 14.21 -5.60 3.31
C VAL A 26 12.94 -4.77 3.23
N THR A 27 13.08 -3.45 3.23
CA THR A 27 11.99 -2.55 2.90
C THR A 27 12.26 -1.88 1.57
N THR A 28 11.21 -1.64 0.82
CA THR A 28 11.27 -1.01 -0.51
C THR A 28 10.38 0.21 -0.52
N ILE A 29 10.87 1.32 -1.04
CA ILE A 29 10.07 2.54 -1.17
C ILE A 29 8.75 2.25 -1.92
N ASN A 30 7.67 2.86 -1.45
CA ASN A 30 6.30 2.73 -1.98
C ASN A 30 5.59 1.41 -1.69
N GLN A 31 6.18 0.50 -0.91
CA GLN A 31 5.47 -0.70 -0.49
C GLN A 31 4.59 -0.42 0.74
N ILE A 32 3.53 -1.21 0.87
CA ILE A 32 2.70 -1.21 2.06
C ILE A 32 3.43 -1.97 3.17
N LEU A 33 3.51 -1.37 4.35
CA LEU A 33 4.07 -1.99 5.54
C LEU A 33 2.94 -2.32 6.52
N ALA A 34 3.06 -3.50 7.13
CA ALA A 34 2.10 -4.01 8.09
C ALA A 34 2.81 -4.38 9.40
N LYS A 35 2.07 -4.30 10.49
CA LYS A 35 2.55 -4.72 11.82
C LYS A 35 2.47 -6.24 11.93
N ASN A 36 3.52 -6.88 12.42
CA ASN A 36 3.46 -8.27 12.80
C ASN A 36 3.06 -8.41 14.28
N THR A 37 2.97 -9.63 14.78
CA THR A 37 2.59 -9.89 16.16
C THR A 37 3.58 -9.33 17.20
N GLY A 38 4.83 -9.10 16.81
CA GLY A 38 5.85 -8.49 17.67
C GLY A 38 5.83 -6.96 17.69
N GLY A 39 4.92 -6.33 16.96
CA GLY A 39 4.79 -4.87 16.91
C GLY A 39 5.78 -4.17 15.98
N VAL A 40 6.61 -4.90 15.27
CA VAL A 40 7.51 -4.36 14.24
C VAL A 40 6.88 -4.51 12.86
N VAL A 41 7.37 -3.75 11.88
CA VAL A 41 6.78 -3.76 10.54
C VAL A 41 7.49 -4.75 9.61
N ILE A 42 6.70 -5.32 8.74
CA ILE A 42 7.11 -6.18 7.64
C ILE A 42 6.37 -5.75 6.38
N PRO A 43 6.86 -6.13 5.19
CA PRO A 43 6.08 -5.92 3.97
C PRO A 43 4.72 -6.62 4.07
N ALA A 44 3.67 -5.94 3.64
CA ALA A 44 2.33 -6.51 3.61
C ALA A 44 2.26 -7.71 2.64
N THR A 45 1.31 -8.58 2.88
CA THR A 45 1.06 -9.77 2.05
C THR A 45 -0.39 -9.77 1.56
N ASN A 46 -0.76 -10.76 0.78
CA ASN A 46 -2.14 -10.94 0.32
C ASN A 46 -3.13 -11.26 1.45
N SER A 47 -2.65 -11.63 2.62
CA SER A 47 -3.50 -11.91 3.79
C SER A 47 -3.48 -10.81 4.85
N THR A 48 -2.76 -9.71 4.60
CA THR A 48 -2.74 -8.57 5.50
C THR A 48 -4.14 -7.96 5.61
N THR A 49 -4.57 -7.65 6.83
CA THR A 49 -5.83 -6.96 7.09
C THR A 49 -5.63 -5.45 7.20
N ARG A 50 -6.71 -4.69 7.02
CA ARG A 50 -6.63 -3.22 7.09
C ARG A 50 -6.07 -2.73 8.42
N SER A 51 -6.46 -3.35 9.53
CA SER A 51 -6.00 -2.95 10.87
C SER A 51 -4.51 -3.18 11.11
N GLU A 52 -3.88 -4.06 10.34
CA GLU A 52 -2.45 -4.32 10.44
C GLU A 52 -1.61 -3.32 9.65
N ILE A 53 -2.20 -2.62 8.67
CA ILE A 53 -1.47 -1.69 7.81
C ILE A 53 -1.04 -0.47 8.60
N VAL A 54 0.26 -0.18 8.57
CA VAL A 54 0.87 0.98 9.22
C VAL A 54 0.94 2.17 8.26
N GLY A 55 1.32 1.93 7.02
CA GLY A 55 1.44 2.99 6.03
C GLY A 55 2.26 2.57 4.82
N VAL A 56 2.70 3.57 4.06
CA VAL A 56 3.49 3.39 2.84
C VAL A 56 4.95 3.70 3.15
N CYS A 57 5.83 2.78 2.80
CA CYS A 57 7.27 2.90 3.02
C CYS A 57 7.85 4.08 2.23
N ASN A 58 8.63 4.93 2.92
CA ASN A 58 9.24 6.10 2.29
C ASN A 58 10.76 5.96 2.07
N GLN A 59 11.32 4.81 2.38
CA GLN A 59 12.76 4.57 2.20
C GLN A 59 13.05 3.08 1.97
N SER A 60 13.87 2.80 0.96
CA SER A 60 14.38 1.45 0.74
C SER A 60 15.55 1.19 1.69
N ILE A 61 15.47 0.10 2.45
CA ILE A 61 16.51 -0.31 3.41
C ILE A 61 16.83 -1.78 3.18
N ALA A 62 18.09 -2.09 2.90
CA ALA A 62 18.54 -3.47 2.70
C ALA A 62 18.56 -4.26 4.02
N ALA A 63 18.50 -5.57 3.93
CA ALA A 63 18.49 -6.46 5.10
C ALA A 63 19.77 -6.33 5.94
N ALA A 64 20.91 -6.08 5.31
CA ALA A 64 22.21 -5.98 5.97
C ALA A 64 22.44 -4.61 6.62
N GLU A 65 21.57 -3.64 6.42
CA GLU A 65 21.75 -2.32 7.01
C GLU A 65 21.47 -2.32 8.51
N VAL A 66 22.23 -1.50 9.22
CA VAL A 66 22.11 -1.37 10.69
C VAL A 66 20.81 -0.64 11.07
N LEU A 67 20.25 0.12 10.16
CA LEU A 67 19.02 0.88 10.42
C LEU A 67 17.86 -0.06 10.76
N THR A 68 17.26 0.18 11.93
CA THR A 68 16.13 -0.59 12.44
C THR A 68 14.81 0.15 12.32
N GLN A 69 14.85 1.43 11.97
CA GLN A 69 13.65 2.26 11.80
C GLN A 69 13.46 2.63 10.34
N VAL A 70 12.20 2.69 9.93
CA VAL A 70 11.79 3.02 8.57
C VAL A 70 10.84 4.21 8.63
N PRO A 71 11.07 5.26 7.83
CA PRO A 71 10.11 6.34 7.70
C PRO A 71 8.92 5.87 6.87
N VAL A 72 7.73 6.13 7.35
CA VAL A 72 6.46 5.67 6.77
C VAL A 72 5.52 6.85 6.60
N ILE A 73 4.85 6.90 5.44
CA ILE A 73 3.76 7.83 5.19
C ILE A 73 2.51 7.23 5.82
N GLU A 74 1.94 7.90 6.83
CA GLU A 74 0.68 7.49 7.43
C GLU A 74 -0.46 7.60 6.42
N ILE A 75 -1.41 6.68 6.52
CA ILE A 75 -2.59 6.64 5.67
C ILE A 75 -3.77 7.17 6.47
N PHE A 76 -4.34 8.29 5.99
CA PHE A 76 -5.54 8.88 6.57
C PHE A 76 -6.74 8.63 5.67
N GLU A 77 -7.93 8.73 6.26
CA GLU A 77 -9.18 8.58 5.54
C GLU A 77 -9.24 9.55 4.35
N ASN A 78 -9.71 9.05 3.21
CA ASN A 78 -9.86 9.79 1.95
C ASN A 78 -8.56 10.22 1.27
N ASP A 79 -7.39 9.85 1.76
CA ASP A 79 -6.17 9.99 0.99
C ASP A 79 -6.21 9.01 -0.18
N THR A 80 -5.74 9.46 -1.34
CA THR A 80 -5.65 8.60 -2.51
C THR A 80 -4.22 8.33 -2.92
N PHE A 81 -4.00 7.16 -3.48
CA PHE A 81 -2.71 6.70 -3.97
C PHE A 81 -2.88 6.12 -5.37
N VAL A 82 -1.89 6.34 -6.22
CA VAL A 82 -1.79 5.58 -7.46
C VAL A 82 -1.14 4.24 -7.12
N ALA A 83 -1.78 3.15 -7.48
CA ALA A 83 -1.30 1.80 -7.16
C ALA A 83 -1.20 0.96 -8.43
N ASP A 84 -0.21 0.07 -8.46
CA ASP A 84 -0.12 -0.96 -9.49
C ASP A 84 -1.14 -2.05 -9.23
N VAL A 85 -1.68 -2.64 -10.31
CA VAL A 85 -2.62 -3.77 -10.24
C VAL A 85 -2.13 -4.93 -11.10
N THR A 86 -2.63 -6.12 -10.77
CA THR A 86 -2.22 -7.37 -11.42
C THR A 86 -2.63 -7.42 -12.90
N ASN A 87 -3.83 -6.99 -13.21
CA ASN A 87 -4.39 -7.01 -14.56
C ASN A 87 -4.66 -5.60 -15.07
N ASN A 88 -5.07 -5.48 -16.33
CA ASN A 88 -5.52 -4.21 -16.89
C ASN A 88 -6.58 -3.57 -15.99
N SER A 89 -6.50 -2.27 -15.81
CA SER A 89 -7.51 -1.54 -15.04
C SER A 89 -8.85 -1.55 -15.75
N ASN A 90 -9.92 -1.52 -14.97
CA ASN A 90 -11.28 -1.55 -15.49
C ASN A 90 -12.19 -0.64 -14.67
N VAL A 91 -12.91 0.25 -15.32
CA VAL A 91 -13.85 1.16 -14.67
C VAL A 91 -14.98 0.41 -13.94
N ALA A 92 -15.30 -0.81 -14.36
CA ALA A 92 -16.31 -1.62 -13.70
C ALA A 92 -15.92 -1.99 -12.25
N HIS A 93 -14.65 -1.87 -11.89
CA HIS A 93 -14.19 -2.14 -10.53
C HIS A 93 -14.28 -0.91 -9.60
N ASN A 94 -14.73 0.23 -10.08
CA ASN A 94 -14.88 1.42 -9.23
C ASN A 94 -15.83 1.12 -8.06
N GLY A 95 -15.39 1.49 -6.85
CA GLY A 95 -16.12 1.21 -5.62
C GLY A 95 -15.91 -0.18 -5.04
N GLN A 96 -15.19 -1.07 -5.73
CA GLN A 96 -14.93 -2.41 -5.23
C GLN A 96 -13.72 -2.44 -4.30
N ARG A 97 -13.84 -3.24 -3.25
CA ARG A 97 -12.73 -3.52 -2.34
C ARG A 97 -11.86 -4.64 -2.87
N MET A 98 -10.57 -4.47 -2.73
CA MET A 98 -9.55 -5.40 -3.23
C MET A 98 -8.53 -5.72 -2.16
N ILE A 99 -8.07 -6.96 -2.16
CA ILE A 99 -6.90 -7.38 -1.37
C ILE A 99 -5.62 -7.03 -2.12
N LEU A 100 -4.50 -7.17 -1.45
CA LEU A 100 -3.20 -7.03 -2.10
C LEU A 100 -2.80 -8.35 -2.79
N THR A 101 -2.06 -8.25 -3.87
CA THR A 101 -1.30 -9.39 -4.41
C THR A 101 -0.02 -9.57 -3.60
N ASP A 102 0.66 -8.46 -3.35
CA ASP A 102 1.84 -8.34 -2.51
C ASP A 102 1.92 -6.91 -1.95
N SER A 103 3.03 -6.56 -1.31
CA SER A 103 3.20 -5.24 -0.70
C SER A 103 3.25 -4.07 -1.69
N LEU A 104 3.38 -4.34 -2.98
CA LEU A 104 3.51 -3.33 -4.04
C LEU A 104 2.33 -3.32 -5.02
N THR A 105 1.46 -4.32 -4.98
CA THR A 105 0.47 -4.55 -6.03
C THR A 105 -0.89 -4.92 -5.46
N VAL A 106 -1.93 -4.32 -6.02
CA VAL A 106 -3.33 -4.63 -5.69
C VAL A 106 -3.82 -5.76 -6.60
N ASN A 107 -4.59 -6.67 -6.03
CA ASN A 107 -5.22 -7.76 -6.78
C ASN A 107 -6.59 -7.30 -7.32
N ASN A 108 -6.65 -7.04 -8.61
CA ASN A 108 -7.89 -6.65 -9.29
C ASN A 108 -8.49 -7.78 -10.13
N THR A 109 -8.19 -9.04 -9.79
CA THR A 109 -8.67 -10.20 -10.56
C THR A 109 -10.05 -10.68 -10.18
N GLY A 110 -10.56 -10.27 -9.04
CA GLY A 110 -11.81 -10.77 -8.49
C GLY A 110 -12.93 -9.75 -8.46
N THR A 111 -13.97 -10.14 -7.79
CA THR A 111 -15.10 -9.28 -7.44
C THR A 111 -14.82 -8.58 -6.11
N ASP A 112 -15.74 -7.70 -5.71
CA ASP A 112 -15.68 -7.02 -4.43
C ASP A 112 -15.41 -7.99 -3.28
N SER A 113 -14.43 -7.64 -2.42
CA SER A 113 -14.00 -8.48 -1.30
C SER A 113 -14.26 -7.78 0.02
N ALA A 114 -15.01 -8.45 0.91
CA ALA A 114 -15.25 -7.94 2.26
C ALA A 114 -13.95 -7.79 3.08
N SER A 115 -12.90 -8.55 2.75
CA SER A 115 -11.60 -8.47 3.39
C SER A 115 -10.62 -7.55 2.64
N GLY A 116 -11.08 -6.84 1.63
CA GLY A 116 -10.27 -5.89 0.87
C GLY A 116 -9.74 -4.76 1.74
N VAL A 117 -8.51 -4.35 1.47
CA VAL A 117 -7.82 -3.29 2.22
C VAL A 117 -7.80 -1.96 1.47
N VAL A 118 -8.06 -2.00 0.17
CA VAL A 118 -8.17 -0.80 -0.68
C VAL A 118 -9.47 -0.85 -1.48
N GLU A 119 -9.93 0.33 -1.89
CA GLU A 119 -11.07 0.48 -2.78
C GLU A 119 -10.62 1.23 -4.03
N GLN A 120 -10.97 0.72 -5.20
CA GLN A 120 -10.70 1.44 -6.44
C GLN A 120 -11.58 2.68 -6.53
N VAL A 121 -10.96 3.84 -6.72
CA VAL A 121 -11.69 5.08 -7.01
C VAL A 121 -11.94 5.16 -8.51
N GLU A 122 -10.89 5.01 -9.32
CA GLU A 122 -10.98 5.01 -10.77
C GLU A 122 -9.70 4.42 -11.38
N PRO A 123 -9.72 3.98 -12.65
CA PRO A 123 -8.50 3.68 -13.38
C PRO A 123 -7.60 4.90 -13.49
N TYR A 124 -6.31 4.69 -13.59
CA TYR A 124 -5.32 5.75 -13.75
C TYR A 124 -4.52 5.50 -15.03
N GLY A 125 -4.73 6.35 -16.03
CA GLY A 125 -4.10 6.16 -17.35
C GLY A 125 -4.80 5.10 -18.20
N ALA A 126 -4.09 4.59 -19.19
CA ALA A 126 -4.61 3.54 -20.07
C ALA A 126 -4.74 2.22 -19.32
N ALA A 127 -5.68 1.38 -19.72
CA ALA A 127 -5.92 0.08 -19.06
C ALA A 127 -4.66 -0.80 -19.00
N ALA A 128 -3.88 -0.80 -20.07
CA ALA A 128 -2.64 -1.59 -20.15
C ALA A 128 -1.51 -1.07 -19.26
N ASP A 129 -1.62 0.14 -18.73
CA ASP A 129 -0.65 0.68 -17.78
C ASP A 129 -0.77 -0.01 -16.41
N LYS A 130 -1.87 -0.69 -16.16
CA LYS A 130 -2.12 -1.46 -14.93
C LYS A 130 -1.95 -0.60 -13.68
N LYS A 131 -2.58 0.56 -13.68
CA LYS A 131 -2.59 1.48 -12.55
C LYS A 131 -4.01 1.92 -12.22
N ILE A 132 -4.26 2.08 -10.94
CA ILE A 132 -5.55 2.58 -10.44
C ILE A 132 -5.32 3.62 -9.36
N LEU A 133 -6.31 4.48 -9.18
CA LEU A 133 -6.39 5.36 -8.04
C LEU A 133 -7.16 4.63 -6.94
N VAL A 134 -6.57 4.53 -5.75
CA VAL A 134 -7.16 3.81 -4.61
C VAL A 134 -7.23 4.68 -3.38
N LYS A 135 -8.15 4.33 -2.48
CA LYS A 135 -8.14 4.75 -1.07
C LYS A 135 -8.12 3.50 -0.19
N PHE A 136 -7.54 3.63 1.00
CA PHE A 136 -7.56 2.56 1.98
C PHE A 136 -8.89 2.57 2.74
N VAL A 137 -9.42 1.39 3.01
CA VAL A 137 -10.75 1.23 3.61
C VAL A 137 -10.71 0.42 4.91
#